data_a744e56f49ba0c69a7426e243a216055
#
_entry.id   a744e56f49ba0c69a7426e243a216055
#
_cell.length_a   1.000
_cell.length_b   1.000
_cell.length_c   1.000
_cell.angle_alpha   90.00
_cell.angle_beta   90.00
_cell.angle_gamma   90.00
#
_symmetry.space_group_name_H-M   'P 1'
#
loop_
_entity.id
_entity.type
_entity.pdbx_description
1 polymer ?
#
loop_
_entity_poly.entity_id
_entity_poly.type
_entity_poly.pdbx_seq_one_letter_code
_entity_poly.pdbx_strand_id
1 'polypeptide(L)'
;MTILKRPINVFLVHTHRDKESVHDLYACLAKNGVKAWLDAKSLLPGQDWRHEIRRSILMSDIAIVCLSKSFIRHQGFCQEELKIALEKANLLPNSETFIIPARLEKCDTPESLRRWHRVDLFEADGYKKLIRSLRRYVR
;
A
#
# COMPACT_ATOMS: atom_id res chain seq x y z
N MET A 1 17.86 23.45 13.42
CA MET A 1 17.94 23.22 11.97
C MET A 1 16.81 22.33 11.51
N THR A 2 16.04 22.77 10.57
CA THR A 2 14.91 22.00 10.07
C THR A 2 15.40 21.12 8.94
N ILE A 3 15.29 19.80 9.12
CA ILE A 3 15.58 18.85 8.05
C ILE A 3 14.30 18.68 7.24
N LEU A 4 14.37 19.07 5.98
CA LEU A 4 13.25 18.84 5.06
C LEU A 4 13.25 17.36 4.69
N LYS A 5 12.29 16.64 5.25
CA LYS A 5 12.09 15.24 4.88
C LYS A 5 11.32 15.20 3.57
N ARG A 6 11.77 14.35 2.65
CA ARG A 6 11.00 14.11 1.44
C ARG A 6 9.65 13.47 1.80
N PRO A 7 8.61 13.66 0.97
CA PRO A 7 7.34 13.00 1.21
C PRO A 7 7.50 11.48 1.20
N ILE A 8 6.74 10.82 2.05
CA ILE A 8 6.66 9.37 2.05
C ILE A 8 5.81 8.95 0.85
N ASN A 9 6.34 8.07 0.02
CA ASN A 9 5.62 7.55 -1.14
C ASN A 9 5.14 6.14 -0.85
N VAL A 10 3.84 5.92 -0.98
CA VAL A 10 3.25 4.59 -0.78
C VAL A 10 2.49 4.17 -2.03
N PHE A 11 2.46 2.87 -2.27
CA PHE A 11 1.63 2.27 -3.30
C PHE A 11 0.49 1.52 -2.62
N LEU A 12 -0.75 1.77 -3.06
CA LEU A 12 -1.93 1.11 -2.50
C LEU A 12 -2.33 -0.05 -3.38
N VAL A 13 -2.02 -1.26 -2.94
CA VAL A 13 -2.47 -2.49 -3.63
C VAL A 13 -3.89 -2.78 -3.17
N HIS A 14 -4.83 -2.76 -4.09
CA HIS A 14 -6.25 -2.94 -3.75
C HIS A 14 -7.05 -3.48 -4.93
N THR A 15 -8.18 -4.10 -4.65
CA THR A 15 -9.13 -4.46 -5.69
C THR A 15 -9.99 -3.25 -6.04
N HIS A 16 -10.38 -3.18 -7.30
CA HIS A 16 -11.23 -2.10 -7.81
C HIS A 16 -12.55 -1.98 -7.05
N ARG A 17 -13.04 -3.09 -6.50
CA ARG A 17 -14.30 -3.12 -5.74
C ARG A 17 -14.22 -2.35 -4.41
N ASP A 18 -13.02 -2.14 -3.88
CA ASP A 18 -12.81 -1.43 -2.61
C ASP A 18 -12.53 0.05 -2.80
N LYS A 19 -12.83 0.57 -3.96
CA LYS A 19 -12.49 1.94 -4.36
C LYS A 19 -12.89 2.99 -3.32
N GLU A 20 -14.09 2.91 -2.76
CA GLU A 20 -14.55 3.89 -1.77
C GLU A 20 -13.74 3.86 -0.49
N SER A 21 -13.52 2.67 0.08
CA SER A 21 -12.73 2.51 1.29
C SER A 21 -11.29 2.95 1.08
N VAL A 22 -10.75 2.68 -0.10
CA VAL A 22 -9.39 3.06 -0.46
C VAL A 22 -9.28 4.57 -0.65
N HIS A 23 -10.33 5.23 -1.14
CA HIS A 23 -10.35 6.69 -1.21
C HIS A 23 -10.30 7.35 0.17
N ASP A 24 -10.97 6.77 1.16
CA ASP A 24 -10.90 7.26 2.54
C ASP A 24 -9.47 7.13 3.07
N LEU A 25 -8.82 6.01 2.80
CA LEU A 25 -7.43 5.80 3.15
C LEU A 25 -6.52 6.81 2.44
N TYR A 26 -6.73 7.00 1.15
CA TYR A 26 -5.97 7.96 0.36
C TYR A 26 -6.08 9.38 0.95
N ALA A 27 -7.29 9.80 1.32
CA ALA A 27 -7.51 11.12 1.91
C ALA A 27 -6.79 11.26 3.26
N CYS A 28 -6.82 10.23 4.08
CA CYS A 28 -6.10 10.21 5.35
C CYS A 28 -4.59 10.34 5.14
N LEU A 29 -4.04 9.60 4.19
CA LEU A 29 -2.62 9.65 3.87
C LEU A 29 -2.23 11.05 3.37
N ALA A 30 -3.00 11.62 2.46
CA ALA A 30 -2.74 12.96 1.93
C ALA A 30 -2.74 14.01 3.03
N LYS A 31 -3.68 13.93 3.96
CA LYS A 31 -3.77 14.82 5.12
C LYS A 31 -2.52 14.78 6.00
N ASN A 32 -1.84 13.66 6.01
CA ASN A 32 -0.64 13.43 6.83
C ASN A 32 0.66 13.58 6.04
N GLY A 33 0.58 14.18 4.85
CA GLY A 33 1.77 14.43 4.04
C GLY A 33 2.33 13.20 3.33
N VAL A 34 1.53 12.14 3.22
CA VAL A 34 1.94 10.91 2.54
C VAL A 34 1.41 10.92 1.12
N LYS A 35 2.29 10.72 0.17
CA LYS A 35 1.94 10.67 -1.25
C LYS A 35 1.60 9.22 -1.63
N ALA A 36 0.36 8.98 -2.01
CA ALA A 36 -0.10 7.65 -2.35
C ALA A 36 -0.34 7.51 -3.85
N TRP A 37 0.08 6.38 -4.40
CA TRP A 37 -0.21 6.00 -5.78
C TRP A 37 -1.38 5.03 -5.76
N LEU A 38 -2.49 5.43 -6.36
CA LEU A 38 -3.77 4.75 -6.17
C LEU A 38 -4.14 3.84 -7.34
N ASP A 39 -4.02 4.33 -8.57
CA ASP A 39 -4.42 3.60 -9.75
C ASP A 39 -3.80 4.20 -11.02
N ALA A 40 -4.27 3.72 -12.16
CA ALA A 40 -3.77 4.12 -13.47
C ALA A 40 -4.26 5.50 -13.95
N LYS A 41 -5.00 6.26 -13.13
CA LYS A 41 -5.55 7.55 -13.56
C LYS A 41 -4.50 8.59 -13.88
N SER A 42 -3.34 8.49 -13.25
CA SER A 42 -2.23 9.40 -13.51
C SER A 42 -1.45 9.06 -14.77
N LEU A 43 -1.80 7.97 -15.45
CA LEU A 43 -1.12 7.57 -16.68
C LEU A 43 -1.58 8.42 -17.86
N LEU A 44 -0.62 8.78 -18.70
CA LEU A 44 -0.90 9.51 -19.92
C LEU A 44 -1.13 8.55 -21.09
N PRO A 45 -1.93 8.94 -22.09
CA PRO A 45 -2.10 8.12 -23.27
C PRO A 45 -0.76 7.75 -23.89
N GLY A 46 -0.61 6.51 -24.31
CA GLY A 46 0.63 6.01 -24.91
C GLY A 46 1.62 5.43 -23.92
N GLN A 47 1.49 5.68 -22.62
CA GLN A 47 2.35 5.03 -21.64
C GLN A 47 1.98 3.56 -21.50
N ASP A 48 3.00 2.72 -21.30
CA ASP A 48 2.79 1.31 -20.99
C ASP A 48 2.39 1.22 -19.51
N TRP A 49 1.11 0.97 -19.24
CA TRP A 49 0.58 0.98 -17.87
C TRP A 49 1.21 -0.09 -16.97
N ARG A 50 1.55 -1.26 -17.52
CA ARG A 50 2.22 -2.32 -16.72
C ARG A 50 3.59 -1.89 -16.27
N HIS A 51 4.33 -1.27 -17.17
CA HIS A 51 5.66 -0.75 -16.87
C HIS A 51 5.58 0.36 -15.81
N GLU A 52 4.64 1.28 -15.96
CA GLU A 52 4.48 2.40 -15.03
C GLU A 52 4.03 1.94 -13.65
N ILE A 53 3.12 0.97 -13.58
CA ILE A 53 2.69 0.40 -12.30
C ILE A 53 3.85 -0.30 -11.62
N ARG A 54 4.59 -1.14 -12.35
CA ARG A 54 5.75 -1.83 -11.80
C ARG A 54 6.77 -0.84 -11.26
N ARG A 55 7.06 0.19 -12.04
CA ARG A 55 7.99 1.24 -11.63
C ARG A 55 7.50 1.95 -10.36
N SER A 56 6.23 2.29 -10.30
CA SER A 56 5.63 2.97 -9.14
C SER A 56 5.76 2.13 -7.88
N ILE A 57 5.53 0.82 -7.97
CA ILE A 57 5.70 -0.08 -6.83
C ILE A 57 7.17 -0.12 -6.40
N LEU A 58 8.06 -0.31 -7.37
CA LEU A 58 9.49 -0.43 -7.07
C LEU A 58 10.10 0.84 -6.49
N MET A 59 9.55 2.00 -6.84
CA MET A 59 10.02 3.29 -6.34
C MET A 59 9.32 3.76 -5.08
N SER A 60 8.27 3.08 -4.65
CA SER A 60 7.57 3.43 -3.41
C SER A 60 8.39 3.04 -2.20
N ASP A 61 8.19 3.77 -1.11
CA ASP A 61 8.82 3.46 0.18
C ASP A 61 8.15 2.29 0.87
N ILE A 62 6.83 2.22 0.76
CA ILE A 62 5.99 1.20 1.37
C ILE A 62 4.88 0.84 0.38
N ALA A 63 4.52 -0.44 0.34
CA ALA A 63 3.31 -0.91 -0.31
C ALA A 63 2.30 -1.27 0.78
N ILE A 64 1.17 -0.59 0.79
CA ILE A 64 0.06 -0.90 1.68
C ILE A 64 -0.87 -1.84 0.92
N VAL A 65 -1.01 -3.05 1.41
CA VAL A 65 -1.89 -4.05 0.78
C VAL A 65 -3.25 -3.99 1.48
N CYS A 66 -4.24 -3.46 0.76
CA CYS A 66 -5.57 -3.24 1.30
C CYS A 66 -6.39 -4.53 1.18
N LEU A 67 -6.64 -5.15 2.32
CA LEU A 67 -7.30 -6.45 2.39
C LEU A 67 -8.80 -6.29 2.64
N SER A 68 -9.58 -7.07 1.92
CA SER A 68 -11.04 -7.15 2.05
C SER A 68 -11.48 -8.54 1.62
N LYS A 69 -12.74 -8.85 1.82
CA LYS A 69 -13.32 -10.08 1.29
C LYS A 69 -13.22 -10.14 -0.22
N SER A 70 -13.43 -8.99 -0.88
CA SER A 70 -13.28 -8.87 -2.33
C SER A 70 -11.85 -9.13 -2.79
N PHE A 71 -10.86 -8.61 -2.08
CA PHE A 71 -9.45 -8.83 -2.40
C PHE A 71 -9.12 -10.32 -2.40
N ILE A 72 -9.63 -11.04 -1.41
CA ILE A 72 -9.34 -12.48 -1.26
C ILE A 72 -10.05 -13.30 -2.32
N ARG A 73 -11.29 -12.93 -2.66
CA ARG A 73 -12.11 -13.69 -3.62
C ARG A 73 -11.76 -13.45 -5.07
N HIS A 74 -11.36 -12.23 -5.40
CA HIS A 74 -11.14 -11.85 -6.79
C HIS A 74 -9.67 -11.82 -7.12
N GLN A 75 -9.23 -12.81 -7.85
CA GLN A 75 -7.91 -12.85 -8.43
C GLN A 75 -7.93 -12.05 -9.74
N GLY A 76 -6.83 -11.44 -10.07
CA GLY A 76 -6.72 -10.66 -11.27
C GLY A 76 -5.62 -9.63 -11.16
N PHE A 77 -5.93 -8.40 -11.52
CA PHE A 77 -4.95 -7.33 -11.64
C PHE A 77 -4.17 -7.08 -10.35
N CYS A 78 -4.86 -7.04 -9.21
CA CYS A 78 -4.20 -6.79 -7.93
C CYS A 78 -3.23 -7.91 -7.52
N GLN A 79 -3.36 -9.09 -8.09
CA GLN A 79 -2.43 -10.19 -7.81
C GLN A 79 -1.06 -9.94 -8.44
N GLU A 80 -1.00 -9.32 -9.62
CA GLU A 80 0.26 -8.94 -10.22
C GLU A 80 0.97 -7.86 -9.39
N GLU A 81 0.23 -6.86 -8.94
CA GLU A 81 0.77 -5.82 -8.07
C GLU A 81 1.29 -6.40 -6.77
N LEU A 82 0.52 -7.30 -6.15
CA LEU A 82 0.93 -7.99 -4.94
C LEU A 82 2.22 -8.78 -5.16
N LYS A 83 2.31 -9.48 -6.27
CA LYS A 83 3.49 -10.27 -6.61
C LYS A 83 4.74 -9.38 -6.72
N ILE A 84 4.62 -8.25 -7.39
CA ILE A 84 5.74 -7.30 -7.53
C ILE A 84 6.16 -6.77 -6.16
N ALA A 85 5.19 -6.41 -5.31
CA ALA A 85 5.47 -5.92 -3.97
C ALA A 85 6.18 -6.99 -3.11
N LEU A 86 5.74 -8.24 -3.19
CA LEU A 86 6.36 -9.36 -2.47
C LEU A 86 7.79 -9.62 -2.97
N GLU A 87 8.01 -9.55 -4.27
CA GLU A 87 9.34 -9.71 -4.84
C GLU A 87 10.30 -8.64 -4.29
N LYS A 88 9.86 -7.39 -4.27
CA LYS A 88 10.66 -6.30 -3.70
C LYS A 88 10.94 -6.53 -2.22
N ALA A 89 9.92 -6.90 -1.46
CA ALA A 89 10.07 -7.15 -0.02
C ALA A 89 11.11 -8.23 0.26
N ASN A 90 11.15 -9.28 -0.57
CA ASN A 90 12.08 -10.38 -0.39
C ASN A 90 13.53 -10.00 -0.73
N LEU A 91 13.73 -8.95 -1.52
CA LEU A 91 15.07 -8.47 -1.88
C LEU A 91 15.63 -7.48 -0.85
N LEU A 92 14.80 -6.95 0.03
CA LEU A 92 15.25 -6.01 1.05
C LEU A 92 15.81 -6.74 2.27
N PRO A 93 16.75 -6.11 3.01
CA PRO A 93 17.22 -6.67 4.28
C PRO A 93 16.07 -6.85 5.27
N ASN A 94 16.19 -7.84 6.16
CA ASN A 94 15.16 -8.11 7.17
C ASN A 94 14.88 -6.93 8.09
N SER A 95 15.80 -6.01 8.21
CA SER A 95 15.64 -4.79 9.02
C SER A 95 14.76 -3.73 8.37
N GLU A 96 14.45 -3.88 7.08
CA GLU A 96 13.64 -2.93 6.35
C GLU A 96 12.25 -3.49 6.09
N THR A 97 11.23 -2.64 6.29
CA THR A 97 9.84 -3.00 6.05
C THR A 97 9.39 -2.35 4.74
N PHE A 98 8.86 -3.15 3.83
CA PHE A 98 8.26 -2.64 2.61
C PHE A 98 6.76 -2.83 2.54
N ILE A 99 6.23 -3.89 3.15
CA ILE A 99 4.82 -4.23 3.06
C ILE A 99 4.12 -4.01 4.40
N ILE A 100 2.97 -3.35 4.34
CA ILE A 100 2.05 -3.22 5.48
C ILE A 100 0.69 -3.76 5.02
N PRO A 101 0.26 -4.92 5.53
CA PRO A 101 -1.10 -5.37 5.29
C PRO A 101 -2.09 -4.51 6.07
N ALA A 102 -3.13 -4.01 5.40
CA ALA A 102 -4.13 -3.16 6.03
C ALA A 102 -5.52 -3.72 5.72
N ARG A 103 -6.22 -4.21 6.75
CA ARG A 103 -7.57 -4.71 6.55
C ARG A 103 -8.56 -3.55 6.54
N LEU A 104 -9.30 -3.46 5.44
CA LEU A 104 -10.37 -2.47 5.30
C LEU A 104 -11.62 -2.90 6.06
N GLU A 105 -11.79 -4.21 6.20
CA GLU A 105 -12.90 -4.86 6.91
C GLU A 105 -12.39 -6.16 7.50
N LYS A 106 -13.19 -6.77 8.36
CA LYS A 106 -12.85 -8.06 8.95
C LYS A 106 -12.81 -9.12 7.85
N CYS A 107 -11.65 -9.71 7.63
CA CYS A 107 -11.42 -10.70 6.58
C CYS A 107 -10.17 -11.52 6.90
N ASP A 108 -9.95 -12.58 6.15
CA ASP A 108 -8.74 -13.38 6.30
C ASP A 108 -7.52 -12.63 5.76
N THR A 109 -6.36 -13.01 6.24
CA THR A 109 -5.08 -12.52 5.73
C THR A 109 -4.45 -13.61 4.88
N PRO A 110 -4.11 -13.34 3.61
CA PRO A 110 -3.42 -14.34 2.78
C PRO A 110 -2.12 -14.80 3.43
N GLU A 111 -1.81 -16.08 3.27
CA GLU A 111 -0.62 -16.67 3.88
C GLU A 111 0.65 -15.91 3.53
N SER A 112 0.77 -15.47 2.29
CA SER A 112 1.95 -14.72 1.82
C SER A 112 2.19 -13.40 2.55
N LEU A 113 1.18 -12.90 3.26
CA LEU A 113 1.27 -11.61 3.98
C LEU A 113 1.33 -11.79 5.50
N ARG A 114 1.19 -13.00 6.02
CA ARG A 114 1.11 -13.23 7.47
C ARG A 114 2.40 -12.95 8.23
N ARG A 115 3.53 -12.90 7.55
CA ARG A 115 4.80 -12.57 8.22
C ARG A 115 4.89 -11.11 8.67
N TRP A 116 4.07 -10.22 8.10
CA TRP A 116 4.03 -8.82 8.50
C TRP A 116 2.82 -8.57 9.39
N HIS A 117 3.02 -7.80 10.45
CA HIS A 117 1.92 -7.43 11.33
C HIS A 117 0.96 -6.51 10.59
N ARG A 118 -0.32 -6.87 10.61
CA ARG A 118 -1.36 -6.11 9.93
C ARG A 118 -1.89 -4.97 10.78
N VAL A 119 -2.51 -4.01 10.14
CA VAL A 119 -3.30 -2.98 10.80
C VAL A 119 -4.77 -3.12 10.38
N ASP A 120 -5.66 -2.93 11.31
CA ASP A 120 -7.11 -2.99 11.05
C ASP A 120 -7.66 -1.57 11.00
N LEU A 121 -7.92 -1.09 9.78
CA LEU A 121 -8.34 0.29 9.56
C LEU A 121 -9.77 0.56 10.04
N PHE A 122 -10.56 -0.48 10.22
CA PHE A 122 -11.93 -0.35 10.75
C PHE A 122 -11.96 -0.17 12.27
N GLU A 123 -10.84 -0.32 12.95
CA GLU A 123 -10.75 -0.03 14.39
C GLU A 123 -10.49 1.45 14.62
N ALA A 124 -10.88 1.94 15.82
CA ALA A 124 -10.84 3.36 16.13
C ALA A 124 -9.46 4.01 15.98
N ASP A 125 -8.38 3.27 16.26
CA ASP A 125 -7.01 3.78 16.18
C ASP A 125 -6.23 3.25 14.98
N GLY A 126 -6.92 2.57 14.05
CA GLY A 126 -6.27 1.92 12.91
C GLY A 126 -5.45 2.89 12.04
N TYR A 127 -6.05 4.01 11.66
CA TYR A 127 -5.36 4.99 10.84
C TYR A 127 -4.17 5.61 11.57
N LYS A 128 -4.31 5.89 12.87
CA LYS A 128 -3.20 6.43 13.67
C LYS A 128 -2.02 5.49 13.72
N LYS A 129 -2.30 4.19 13.89
CA LYS A 129 -1.26 3.16 13.90
C LYS A 129 -0.55 3.09 12.55
N LEU A 130 -1.30 3.17 11.47
CA LEU A 130 -0.73 3.16 10.12
C LEU A 130 0.22 4.34 9.91
N ILE A 131 -0.24 5.55 10.20
CA ILE A 131 0.58 6.76 10.03
C ILE A 131 1.84 6.69 10.88
N ARG A 132 1.72 6.21 12.12
CA ARG A 132 2.87 6.03 13.02
C ARG A 132 3.89 5.06 12.42
N SER A 133 3.41 3.95 11.86
CA SER A 133 4.27 2.96 11.22
C SER A 133 5.01 3.55 10.02
N LEU A 134 4.32 4.28 9.18
CA LEU A 134 4.93 4.91 8.01
C LEU A 134 6.05 5.87 8.43
N ARG A 135 5.81 6.69 9.44
CA ARG A 135 6.83 7.62 9.94
C ARG A 135 8.02 6.94 10.57
N ARG A 136 7.81 5.76 11.13
CA ARG A 136 8.89 4.97 11.74
C ARG A 136 9.77 4.28 10.69
N TYR A 137 9.14 3.69 9.68
CA TYR A 137 9.87 2.88 8.70
C TYR A 137 10.48 3.69 7.56
N VAL A 138 9.96 4.86 7.30
CA VAL A 138 10.45 5.71 6.21
C VAL A 138 11.15 6.93 6.81
N ARG A 139 12.42 7.06 6.49
CA ARG A 139 13.25 8.16 7.02
C ARG A 139 13.69 9.08 5.90
#